data_4694e7ec306c490adc3e8fe32ab7db3f
#
_entry.id   4694e7ec306c490adc3e8fe32ab7db3f
#
_cell.length_a   1.000
_cell.length_b   1.000
_cell.length_c   1.000
_cell.angle_alpha   90.00
_cell.angle_beta   90.00
_cell.angle_gamma   90.00
#
_symmetry.space_group_name_H-M   'P 1'
#
loop_
_entity.id
_entity.type
_entity.pdbx_description
1 polymer ?
#
loop_
_entity_poly.entity_id
_entity_poly.type
_entity_poly.pdbx_seq_one_letter_code
_entity_poly.pdbx_strand_id
1 'polypeptide(L)'
;VLDMALAHSRMDEKTLEAMWTAIREALPELREYFKAKGRLLGHENGLPFYDLFAPVGQSTRTYTVEEARALLLDLFGKFCPEMGEMMRTAFDEGWIDMYPREGKSGGAFCSGYYAKNISRVMTNFAGSASDVSTLAHELGHAFNNRMLRHKPLMMTETPMPLAETASTFNETLLISQLLKTATPEEELTLLDSCLTEQTQT
;
A
#
# COMPACT_ATOMS: atom_id res chain seq x y z
N VAL A 1 -23.53 15.76 -11.09
CA VAL A 1 -22.44 14.76 -11.04
C VAL A 1 -21.60 14.98 -9.78
N LEU A 2 -21.12 16.21 -9.50
CA LEU A 2 -20.30 16.50 -8.31
C LEU A 2 -21.03 16.18 -7.00
N ASP A 3 -22.26 16.64 -6.83
CA ASP A 3 -23.05 16.41 -5.62
C ASP A 3 -23.23 14.93 -5.28
N MET A 4 -23.43 14.09 -6.31
CA MET A 4 -23.50 12.63 -6.12
C MET A 4 -22.17 12.03 -5.67
N ALA A 5 -21.06 12.48 -6.26
CA ALA A 5 -19.72 12.02 -5.88
C ALA A 5 -19.39 12.42 -4.45
N LEU A 6 -19.68 13.65 -4.05
CA LEU A 6 -19.47 14.15 -2.69
C LEU A 6 -20.34 13.38 -1.68
N ALA A 7 -21.63 13.16 -1.99
CA ALA A 7 -22.52 12.40 -1.12
C ALA A 7 -22.05 10.94 -0.95
N HIS A 8 -21.63 10.29 -2.04
CA HIS A 8 -21.10 8.93 -2.00
C HIS A 8 -19.78 8.83 -1.21
N SER A 9 -18.93 9.84 -1.33
CA SER A 9 -17.67 9.95 -0.61
C SER A 9 -17.85 10.43 0.85
N ARG A 10 -19.07 10.81 1.24
CA ARG A 10 -19.38 11.45 2.54
C ARG A 10 -18.48 12.67 2.80
N MET A 11 -18.23 13.45 1.78
CA MET A 11 -17.32 14.61 1.76
C MET A 11 -18.12 15.87 1.41
N ASP A 12 -17.71 17.01 1.94
CA ASP A 12 -18.19 18.31 1.49
C ASP A 12 -17.25 18.93 0.45
N GLU A 13 -17.75 19.93 -0.27
CA GLU A 13 -16.99 20.62 -1.31
C GLU A 13 -15.76 21.33 -0.75
N LYS A 14 -15.83 21.85 0.47
CA LYS A 14 -14.72 22.53 1.14
C LYS A 14 -13.54 21.58 1.42
N THR A 15 -13.85 20.36 1.84
CA THR A 15 -12.84 19.30 2.05
C THR A 15 -12.20 18.89 0.72
N LEU A 16 -12.99 18.75 -0.34
CA LEU A 16 -12.49 18.47 -1.69
C LEU A 16 -11.54 19.57 -2.19
N GLU A 17 -11.90 20.84 -2.04
CA GLU A 17 -11.06 21.97 -2.43
C GLU A 17 -9.77 22.05 -1.60
N ALA A 18 -9.82 21.75 -0.31
CA ALA A 18 -8.64 21.69 0.54
C ALA A 18 -7.66 20.59 0.06
N MET A 19 -8.18 19.42 -0.29
CA MET A 19 -7.40 18.31 -0.87
C MET A 19 -6.73 18.74 -2.19
N TRP A 20 -7.50 19.31 -3.13
CA TRP A 20 -6.94 19.79 -4.40
C TRP A 20 -5.90 20.90 -4.24
N THR A 21 -6.07 21.75 -3.22
CA THR A 21 -5.10 22.81 -2.92
C THR A 21 -3.78 22.19 -2.45
N ALA A 22 -3.82 21.25 -1.51
CA ALA A 22 -2.63 20.54 -1.04
C ALA A 22 -1.91 19.80 -2.18
N ILE A 23 -2.66 19.11 -3.06
CA ILE A 23 -2.07 18.45 -4.24
C ILE A 23 -1.37 19.44 -5.16
N ARG A 24 -2.02 20.57 -5.46
CA ARG A 24 -1.41 21.61 -6.34
C ARG A 24 -0.13 22.19 -5.73
N GLU A 25 -0.09 22.36 -4.41
CA GLU A 25 1.09 22.83 -3.68
C GLU A 25 2.24 21.83 -3.71
N ALA A 26 1.95 20.52 -3.71
CA ALA A 26 2.95 19.44 -3.80
C ALA A 26 3.48 19.20 -5.23
N LEU A 27 2.77 19.63 -6.29
CA LEU A 27 3.17 19.38 -7.69
C LEU A 27 4.60 19.82 -8.05
N PRO A 28 5.16 20.93 -7.55
CA PRO A 28 6.54 21.30 -7.84
C PRO A 28 7.55 20.24 -7.38
N GLU A 29 7.36 19.66 -6.21
CA GLU A 29 8.24 18.61 -5.66
C GLU A 29 8.14 17.32 -6.49
N LEU A 30 6.94 16.89 -6.85
CA LEU A 30 6.73 15.75 -7.72
C LEU A 30 7.36 15.94 -9.12
N ARG A 31 7.33 17.17 -9.66
CA ARG A 31 8.02 17.48 -10.93
C ARG A 31 9.54 17.37 -10.80
N GLU A 32 10.13 17.77 -9.68
CA GLU A 32 11.57 17.60 -9.45
C GLU A 32 11.94 16.11 -9.34
N TYR A 33 11.09 15.28 -8.71
CA TYR A 33 11.27 13.83 -8.73
C TYR A 33 11.31 13.29 -10.17
N PHE A 34 10.35 13.62 -11.03
CA PHE A 34 10.35 13.15 -12.42
C PHE A 34 11.56 13.63 -13.22
N LYS A 35 12.04 14.84 -12.98
CA LYS A 35 13.28 15.34 -13.60
C LYS A 35 14.49 14.56 -13.11
N ALA A 36 14.56 14.24 -11.82
CA ALA A 36 15.64 13.45 -11.25
C ALA A 36 15.63 12.03 -11.82
N LYS A 37 14.47 11.37 -11.85
CA LYS A 37 14.28 10.04 -12.45
C LYS A 37 14.67 10.05 -13.94
N GLY A 38 14.23 11.05 -14.69
CA GLY A 38 14.60 11.20 -16.11
C GLY A 38 16.12 11.26 -16.30
N ARG A 39 16.81 12.07 -15.51
CA ARG A 39 18.30 12.16 -15.57
C ARG A 39 18.97 10.82 -15.22
N LEU A 40 18.48 10.10 -14.22
CA LEU A 40 19.02 8.77 -13.85
C LEU A 40 18.83 7.74 -14.96
N LEU A 41 17.74 7.85 -15.73
CA LEU A 41 17.46 6.98 -16.89
C LEU A 41 18.12 7.47 -18.20
N GLY A 42 18.92 8.55 -18.16
CA GLY A 42 19.64 9.06 -19.31
C GLY A 42 18.85 10.01 -20.23
N HIS A 43 17.73 10.54 -19.77
CA HIS A 43 16.92 11.50 -20.52
C HIS A 43 17.29 12.95 -20.18
N GLU A 44 17.64 13.75 -21.18
CA GLU A 44 18.02 15.17 -21.02
C GLU A 44 16.80 16.11 -20.95
N ASN A 45 15.70 15.76 -21.61
CA ASN A 45 14.53 16.62 -21.82
C ASN A 45 13.30 16.24 -20.95
N GLY A 46 13.53 15.60 -19.82
CA GLY A 46 12.48 15.12 -18.91
C GLY A 46 12.16 13.64 -19.10
N LEU A 47 11.34 13.09 -18.22
CA LEU A 47 10.98 11.67 -18.22
C LEU A 47 9.92 11.39 -19.29
N PRO A 48 10.18 10.52 -20.28
CA PRO A 48 9.18 10.09 -21.24
C PRO A 48 8.08 9.27 -20.55
N PHE A 49 6.85 9.34 -21.07
CA PHE A 49 5.72 8.61 -20.51
C PHE A 49 5.93 7.08 -20.44
N TYR A 50 6.59 6.51 -21.44
CA TYR A 50 6.87 5.07 -21.49
C TYR A 50 7.91 4.59 -20.45
N ASP A 51 8.67 5.52 -19.83
CA ASP A 51 9.63 5.22 -18.78
C ASP A 51 9.14 5.64 -17.37
N LEU A 52 7.86 6.03 -17.27
CA LEU A 52 7.26 6.43 -15.99
C LEU A 52 7.44 5.36 -14.90
N PHE A 53 7.27 4.11 -15.27
CA PHE A 53 7.41 2.94 -14.39
C PHE A 53 8.74 2.21 -14.56
N ALA A 54 9.68 2.76 -15.33
CA ALA A 54 10.99 2.16 -15.45
C ALA A 54 11.68 2.13 -14.06
N PRO A 55 12.25 1.00 -13.65
CA PRO A 55 12.88 0.88 -12.34
C PRO A 55 14.15 1.73 -12.27
N VAL A 56 14.36 2.39 -11.16
CA VAL A 56 15.61 3.07 -10.82
C VAL A 56 16.29 2.31 -9.68
N GLY A 57 17.57 2.01 -9.87
CA GLY A 57 18.32 1.15 -8.96
C GLY A 57 18.24 -0.34 -9.37
N GLN A 58 19.02 -1.15 -8.70
CA GLN A 58 19.10 -2.59 -8.93
C GLN A 58 19.02 -3.32 -7.59
N SER A 59 17.89 -3.24 -6.90
CA SER A 59 17.68 -4.12 -5.77
C SER A 59 17.39 -5.53 -6.29
N THR A 60 18.30 -6.45 -5.99
CA THR A 60 18.14 -7.89 -6.27
C THR A 60 17.57 -8.63 -5.06
N ARG A 61 17.19 -7.92 -3.99
CA ARG A 61 16.66 -8.53 -2.78
C ARG A 61 15.31 -9.15 -3.06
N THR A 62 15.23 -10.43 -2.81
CA THR A 62 13.99 -11.20 -2.85
C THR A 62 13.64 -11.69 -1.45
N TYR A 63 12.34 -11.89 -1.21
CA TYR A 63 11.80 -12.38 0.04
C TYR A 63 11.06 -13.68 -0.19
N THR A 64 11.32 -14.68 0.62
CA THR A 64 10.41 -15.82 0.75
C THR A 64 9.16 -15.39 1.53
N VAL A 65 8.10 -16.19 1.47
CA VAL A 65 6.89 -15.92 2.26
C VAL A 65 7.19 -15.95 3.77
N GLU A 66 8.09 -16.84 4.20
CA GLU A 66 8.52 -16.97 5.59
C GLU A 66 9.27 -15.72 6.07
N GLU A 67 10.15 -15.16 5.23
CA GLU A 67 10.86 -13.90 5.53
C GLU A 67 9.90 -12.69 5.56
N ALA A 68 8.99 -12.60 4.60
CA ALA A 68 7.96 -11.56 4.58
C ALA A 68 7.07 -11.65 5.82
N ARG A 69 6.61 -12.85 6.18
CA ARG A 69 5.84 -13.11 7.41
C ARG A 69 6.62 -12.67 8.65
N ALA A 70 7.86 -13.10 8.79
CA ALA A 70 8.69 -12.77 9.95
C ALA A 70 8.89 -11.25 10.08
N LEU A 71 9.18 -10.56 8.97
CA LEU A 71 9.33 -9.11 8.91
C LEU A 71 8.05 -8.39 9.35
N LEU A 72 6.90 -8.77 8.79
CA LEU A 72 5.62 -8.13 9.10
C LEU A 72 5.20 -8.37 10.55
N LEU A 73 5.34 -9.60 11.05
CA LEU A 73 4.99 -9.92 12.44
C LEU A 73 5.89 -9.20 13.45
N ASP A 74 7.19 -9.08 13.16
CA ASP A 74 8.12 -8.34 14.02
C ASP A 74 7.80 -6.84 14.04
N LEU A 75 7.65 -6.24 12.86
CA LEU A 75 7.38 -4.81 12.71
C LEU A 75 6.05 -4.43 13.36
N PHE A 76 4.97 -5.05 12.89
CA PHE A 76 3.62 -4.68 13.33
C PHE A 76 3.31 -5.14 14.75
N GLY A 77 3.90 -6.25 15.19
CA GLY A 77 3.79 -6.71 16.57
C GLY A 77 4.48 -5.79 17.58
N LYS A 78 5.60 -5.17 17.20
CA LYS A 78 6.28 -4.13 18.02
C LYS A 78 5.52 -2.82 18.03
N PHE A 79 4.90 -2.45 16.91
CA PHE A 79 4.10 -1.23 16.80
C PHE A 79 2.77 -1.36 17.57
N CYS A 80 2.03 -2.44 17.33
CA CYS A 80 0.74 -2.73 17.95
C CYS A 80 0.59 -4.25 18.13
N PRO A 81 0.67 -4.78 19.36
CA PRO A 81 0.57 -6.23 19.60
C PRO A 81 -0.70 -6.85 19.02
N GLU A 82 -1.83 -6.15 19.06
CA GLU A 82 -3.11 -6.62 18.52
C GLU A 82 -3.07 -6.75 16.98
N MET A 83 -2.38 -5.84 16.30
CA MET A 83 -2.16 -5.91 14.85
C MET A 83 -1.27 -7.11 14.49
N GLY A 84 -0.16 -7.29 15.20
CA GLY A 84 0.72 -8.45 15.01
C GLY A 84 0.00 -9.78 15.24
N GLU A 85 -0.86 -9.87 16.26
CA GLU A 85 -1.65 -11.07 16.52
C GLU A 85 -2.70 -11.33 15.42
N MET A 86 -3.34 -10.30 14.90
CA MET A 86 -4.26 -10.46 13.77
C MET A 86 -3.51 -10.95 12.52
N MET A 87 -2.36 -10.38 12.22
CA MET A 87 -1.54 -10.81 11.08
C MET A 87 -1.06 -12.26 11.25
N ARG A 88 -0.64 -12.66 12.46
CA ARG A 88 -0.30 -14.05 12.77
C ARG A 88 -1.47 -14.99 12.48
N THR A 89 -2.65 -14.63 12.94
CA THR A 89 -3.88 -15.39 12.70
C THR A 89 -4.16 -15.50 11.19
N ALA A 90 -3.98 -14.42 10.43
CA ALA A 90 -4.20 -14.42 9.00
C ALA A 90 -3.29 -15.42 8.25
N PHE A 91 -2.03 -15.52 8.66
CA PHE A 91 -1.09 -16.51 8.11
C PHE A 91 -1.43 -17.94 8.57
N ASP A 92 -1.66 -18.15 9.88
CA ASP A 92 -1.81 -19.47 10.46
C ASP A 92 -3.14 -20.14 10.07
N GLU A 93 -4.21 -19.36 9.93
CA GLU A 93 -5.53 -19.85 9.56
C GLU A 93 -5.80 -19.82 8.04
N GLY A 94 -4.78 -19.49 7.22
CA GLY A 94 -4.89 -19.51 5.77
C GLY A 94 -5.89 -18.48 5.23
N TRP A 95 -5.85 -17.25 5.74
CA TRP A 95 -6.68 -16.18 5.18
C TRP A 95 -6.17 -15.68 3.84
N ILE A 96 -4.90 -15.96 3.50
CA ILE A 96 -4.16 -15.36 2.40
C ILE A 96 -3.97 -16.37 1.27
N ASP A 97 -4.54 -16.06 0.11
CA ASP A 97 -4.23 -16.72 -1.17
C ASP A 97 -2.99 -16.03 -1.77
N MET A 98 -1.82 -16.60 -1.53
CA MET A 98 -0.52 -15.94 -1.67
C MET A 98 -0.01 -15.89 -3.12
N TYR A 99 0.08 -17.05 -3.78
CA TYR A 99 0.87 -17.21 -5.00
C TYR A 99 0.10 -16.95 -6.29
N PRO A 100 0.77 -16.45 -7.35
CA PRO A 100 0.19 -16.40 -8.67
C PRO A 100 -0.08 -17.82 -9.22
N ARG A 101 -1.13 -17.95 -10.02
CA ARG A 101 -1.46 -19.20 -10.74
C ARG A 101 -2.33 -18.89 -11.96
N GLU A 102 -2.41 -19.82 -12.89
CA GLU A 102 -3.27 -19.70 -14.07
C GLU A 102 -4.73 -19.45 -13.65
N GLY A 103 -5.39 -18.51 -14.32
CA GLY A 103 -6.78 -18.11 -14.06
C GLY A 103 -7.00 -17.22 -12.82
N LYS A 104 -5.95 -16.91 -12.04
CA LYS A 104 -6.04 -15.97 -10.93
C LYS A 104 -5.99 -14.53 -11.45
N SER A 105 -6.85 -13.64 -10.93
CA SER A 105 -6.82 -12.21 -11.25
C SER A 105 -5.50 -11.59 -10.87
N GLY A 106 -5.04 -10.60 -11.66
CA GLY A 106 -3.93 -9.73 -11.27
C GLY A 106 -4.30 -8.81 -10.11
N GLY A 107 -3.28 -8.15 -9.54
CA GLY A 107 -3.44 -7.25 -8.39
C GLY A 107 -3.58 -8.00 -7.06
N ALA A 108 -4.14 -7.31 -6.07
CA ALA A 108 -4.43 -7.81 -4.74
C ALA A 108 -5.76 -7.26 -4.22
N PHE A 109 -6.34 -7.89 -3.22
CA PHE A 109 -7.49 -7.35 -2.50
C PHE A 109 -7.64 -7.99 -1.12
N CYS A 110 -8.32 -7.28 -0.22
CA CYS A 110 -8.80 -7.78 1.04
C CYS A 110 -10.33 -7.67 1.11
N SER A 111 -11.01 -8.76 1.43
CA SER A 111 -12.46 -8.80 1.63
C SER A 111 -12.80 -9.24 3.04
N GLY A 112 -13.53 -8.40 3.79
CA GLY A 112 -14.01 -8.73 5.13
C GLY A 112 -15.20 -9.69 5.09
N TYR A 113 -15.18 -10.69 5.96
CA TYR A 113 -16.33 -11.56 6.18
C TYR A 113 -16.86 -11.37 7.62
N TYR A 114 -17.71 -10.37 7.75
CA TYR A 114 -18.21 -9.88 9.03
C TYR A 114 -18.79 -10.99 9.91
N ALA A 115 -19.63 -11.88 9.33
CA ALA A 115 -20.33 -12.94 10.07
C ALA A 115 -19.38 -13.92 10.80
N LYS A 116 -18.16 -14.10 10.30
CA LYS A 116 -17.13 -14.96 10.91
C LYS A 116 -15.96 -14.20 11.53
N ASN A 117 -15.98 -12.88 11.42
CA ASN A 117 -14.91 -12.00 11.91
C ASN A 117 -13.53 -12.38 11.35
N ILE A 118 -13.49 -12.72 10.08
CA ILE A 118 -12.27 -13.01 9.31
C ILE A 118 -12.20 -12.13 8.09
N SER A 119 -11.00 -11.99 7.53
CA SER A 119 -10.81 -11.42 6.19
C SER A 119 -10.26 -12.49 5.24
N ARG A 120 -10.44 -12.27 3.94
CA ARG A 120 -9.80 -13.04 2.88
C ARG A 120 -8.96 -12.12 2.06
N VAL A 121 -7.69 -12.44 1.96
CA VAL A 121 -6.69 -11.67 1.23
C VAL A 121 -6.26 -12.46 0.01
N MET A 122 -6.19 -11.81 -1.14
CA MET A 122 -5.63 -12.35 -2.36
C MET A 122 -4.45 -11.49 -2.78
N THR A 123 -3.31 -12.11 -3.05
CA THR A 123 -2.11 -11.47 -3.60
C THR A 123 -1.52 -12.31 -4.74
N ASN A 124 -0.56 -11.76 -5.45
CA ASN A 124 0.24 -12.49 -6.45
C ASN A 124 1.73 -12.39 -6.06
N PHE A 125 2.07 -12.89 -4.87
CA PHE A 125 3.39 -12.75 -4.27
C PHE A 125 4.45 -13.51 -5.08
N ALA A 126 5.43 -12.80 -5.61
CA ALA A 126 6.58 -13.31 -6.36
C ALA A 126 7.92 -13.05 -5.64
N GLY A 127 7.91 -12.36 -4.51
CA GLY A 127 9.05 -12.17 -3.62
C GLY A 127 9.74 -10.81 -3.74
N SER A 128 9.20 -9.84 -4.45
CA SER A 128 9.74 -8.48 -4.49
C SER A 128 9.44 -7.70 -3.20
N ALA A 129 10.17 -6.61 -2.95
CA ALA A 129 9.86 -5.69 -1.86
C ALA A 129 8.46 -5.07 -2.03
N SER A 130 8.04 -4.82 -3.28
CA SER A 130 6.69 -4.34 -3.60
C SER A 130 5.62 -5.37 -3.22
N ASP A 131 5.88 -6.68 -3.42
CA ASP A 131 4.93 -7.72 -2.99
C ASP A 131 4.79 -7.77 -1.47
N VAL A 132 5.87 -7.51 -0.72
CA VAL A 132 5.82 -7.40 0.74
C VAL A 132 5.00 -6.17 1.16
N SER A 133 5.16 -5.04 0.44
CA SER A 133 4.37 -3.83 0.65
C SER A 133 2.88 -4.07 0.37
N THR A 134 2.56 -4.70 -0.75
CA THR A 134 1.19 -5.11 -1.10
C THR A 134 0.58 -6.01 -0.01
N LEU A 135 1.34 -6.98 0.49
CA LEU A 135 0.86 -7.84 1.56
C LEU A 135 0.59 -7.06 2.87
N ALA A 136 1.46 -6.10 3.22
CA ALA A 136 1.27 -5.20 4.34
C ALA A 136 0.00 -4.33 4.17
N HIS A 137 -0.23 -3.82 2.95
CA HIS A 137 -1.42 -3.06 2.55
C HIS A 137 -2.70 -3.87 2.80
N GLU A 138 -2.80 -5.04 2.23
CA GLU A 138 -3.99 -5.90 2.37
C GLU A 138 -4.24 -6.32 3.83
N LEU A 139 -3.18 -6.57 4.59
CA LEU A 139 -3.29 -6.84 6.02
C LEU A 139 -3.70 -5.59 6.82
N GLY A 140 -3.44 -4.38 6.32
CA GLY A 140 -3.98 -3.13 6.86
C GLY A 140 -5.51 -3.08 6.76
N HIS A 141 -6.06 -3.43 5.61
CA HIS A 141 -7.51 -3.59 5.44
C HIS A 141 -8.08 -4.67 6.36
N ALA A 142 -7.41 -5.81 6.49
CA ALA A 142 -7.84 -6.88 7.39
C ALA A 142 -7.88 -6.42 8.85
N PHE A 143 -6.92 -5.59 9.28
CA PHE A 143 -6.90 -5.01 10.61
C PHE A 143 -8.04 -4.01 10.80
N ASN A 144 -8.29 -3.14 9.85
CA ASN A 144 -9.43 -2.22 9.87
C ASN A 144 -10.76 -2.99 10.00
N ASN A 145 -10.96 -4.04 9.22
CA ASN A 145 -12.12 -4.91 9.32
C ASN A 145 -12.28 -5.51 10.73
N ARG A 146 -11.18 -5.95 11.34
CA ARG A 146 -11.16 -6.48 12.70
C ARG A 146 -11.55 -5.42 13.74
N MET A 147 -11.11 -4.18 13.58
CA MET A 147 -11.47 -3.08 14.48
C MET A 147 -12.95 -2.70 14.39
N LEU A 148 -13.54 -2.84 13.21
CA LEU A 148 -14.95 -2.52 12.96
C LEU A 148 -15.91 -3.63 13.43
N ARG A 149 -15.43 -4.81 13.81
CA ARG A 149 -16.26 -5.99 14.19
C ARG A 149 -17.28 -5.74 15.30
N HIS A 150 -17.02 -4.74 16.17
CA HIS A 150 -17.90 -4.40 17.28
C HIS A 150 -19.00 -3.40 16.90
N LYS A 151 -18.98 -2.91 15.66
CA LYS A 151 -19.98 -2.00 15.14
C LYS A 151 -21.12 -2.78 14.49
N PRO A 152 -22.34 -2.24 14.48
CA PRO A 152 -23.41 -2.80 13.65
C PRO A 152 -22.97 -2.89 12.18
N LEU A 153 -23.40 -3.93 11.46
CA LEU A 153 -23.01 -4.20 10.07
C LEU A 153 -23.13 -2.95 9.17
N MET A 154 -24.22 -2.21 9.29
CA MET A 154 -24.46 -0.98 8.52
C MET A 154 -23.47 0.17 8.82
N MET A 155 -22.67 0.04 9.88
CA MET A 155 -21.66 1.03 10.27
C MET A 155 -20.24 0.55 9.96
N THR A 156 -20.08 -0.60 9.34
CA THR A 156 -18.75 -1.14 8.95
C THR A 156 -18.33 -0.71 7.56
N GLU A 157 -19.23 -0.11 6.79
CA GLU A 157 -18.95 0.37 5.46
C GLU A 157 -18.18 1.70 5.52
N THR A 158 -16.96 1.68 4.98
CA THR A 158 -16.06 2.83 4.94
C THR A 158 -16.19 3.54 3.59
N PRO A 159 -16.39 4.86 3.53
CA PRO A 159 -16.38 5.60 2.27
C PRO A 159 -15.00 5.55 1.62
N MET A 160 -14.97 5.56 0.28
CA MET A 160 -13.73 5.40 -0.51
C MET A 160 -12.56 6.31 -0.07
N PRO A 161 -12.75 7.60 0.24
CA PRO A 161 -11.64 8.46 0.69
C PRO A 161 -10.96 8.03 2.00
N LEU A 162 -11.62 7.19 2.80
CA LEU A 162 -11.09 6.67 4.07
C LEU A 162 -10.70 5.19 3.99
N ALA A 163 -11.06 4.52 2.91
CA ALA A 163 -10.85 3.07 2.78
C ALA A 163 -9.37 2.69 2.86
N GLU A 164 -8.51 3.51 2.26
CA GLU A 164 -7.06 3.25 2.17
C GLU A 164 -6.25 3.76 3.38
N THR A 165 -6.89 4.36 4.39
CA THR A 165 -6.16 4.94 5.53
C THR A 165 -5.32 3.91 6.27
N ALA A 166 -5.87 2.71 6.52
CA ALA A 166 -5.17 1.67 7.26
C ALA A 166 -4.12 0.95 6.40
N SER A 167 -4.41 0.76 5.12
CA SER A 167 -3.53 0.08 4.16
C SER A 167 -2.29 0.92 3.86
N THR A 168 -2.45 2.19 3.50
CA THR A 168 -1.33 3.11 3.23
C THR A 168 -0.51 3.43 4.48
N PHE A 169 -1.15 3.43 5.67
CA PHE A 169 -0.43 3.52 6.93
C PHE A 169 0.55 2.34 7.11
N ASN A 170 0.11 1.12 6.83
CA ASN A 170 0.96 -0.06 6.91
C ASN A 170 2.14 -0.01 5.93
N GLU A 171 1.90 0.41 4.69
CA GLU A 171 2.97 0.61 3.69
C GLU A 171 4.00 1.61 4.18
N THR A 172 3.55 2.77 4.67
CA THR A 172 4.43 3.83 5.18
C THR A 172 5.28 3.32 6.35
N LEU A 173 4.69 2.56 7.27
CA LEU A 173 5.41 1.98 8.40
C LEU A 173 6.45 0.96 7.95
N LEU A 174 6.11 0.10 7.00
CA LEU A 174 7.01 -0.89 6.41
C LEU A 174 8.19 -0.22 5.70
N ILE A 175 7.92 0.72 4.79
CA ILE A 175 8.97 1.44 4.04
C ILE A 175 9.89 2.19 5.00
N SER A 176 9.33 2.88 6.01
CA SER A 176 10.11 3.56 7.03
C SER A 176 11.04 2.62 7.82
N GLN A 177 10.66 1.37 7.99
CA GLN A 177 11.50 0.37 8.64
C GLN A 177 12.56 -0.19 7.69
N LEU A 178 12.20 -0.48 6.45
CA LEU A 178 13.14 -0.98 5.44
C LEU A 178 14.26 0.02 5.17
N LEU A 179 13.95 1.30 5.07
CA LEU A 179 14.93 2.38 4.86
C LEU A 179 15.98 2.47 5.98
N LYS A 180 15.69 2.04 7.21
CA LYS A 180 16.67 2.08 8.31
C LYS A 180 17.85 1.10 8.12
N THR A 181 17.68 0.06 7.33
CA THR A 181 18.65 -1.02 7.13
C THR A 181 19.01 -1.22 5.67
N ALA A 182 18.46 -0.40 4.78
CA ALA A 182 18.69 -0.47 3.34
C ALA A 182 20.13 -0.11 2.98
N THR A 183 20.69 -0.81 2.01
CA THR A 183 21.89 -0.33 1.30
C THR A 183 21.53 0.88 0.44
N PRO A 184 22.51 1.70 -0.03
CA PRO A 184 22.20 2.84 -0.90
C PRO A 184 21.41 2.48 -2.16
N GLU A 185 21.65 1.31 -2.76
CA GLU A 185 20.93 0.81 -3.92
C GLU A 185 19.49 0.40 -3.58
N GLU A 186 19.30 -0.26 -2.43
CA GLU A 186 17.97 -0.61 -1.92
C GLU A 186 17.19 0.64 -1.54
N GLU A 187 17.84 1.62 -0.89
CA GLU A 187 17.25 2.91 -0.53
C GLU A 187 16.71 3.64 -1.78
N LEU A 188 17.54 3.73 -2.83
CA LEU A 188 17.13 4.35 -4.09
C LEU A 188 15.91 3.66 -4.69
N THR A 189 15.89 2.33 -4.71
CA THR A 189 14.77 1.55 -5.24
C THR A 189 13.50 1.75 -4.41
N LEU A 190 13.60 1.74 -3.08
CA LEU A 190 12.47 1.94 -2.17
C LEU A 190 11.89 3.35 -2.30
N LEU A 191 12.74 4.37 -2.40
CA LEU A 191 12.31 5.76 -2.57
C LEU A 191 11.67 5.98 -3.94
N ASP A 192 12.24 5.41 -5.02
CA ASP A 192 11.65 5.49 -6.37
C ASP A 192 10.26 4.83 -6.40
N SER A 193 10.10 3.65 -5.79
CA SER A 193 8.80 2.96 -5.70
C SER A 193 7.78 3.83 -4.94
N CYS A 194 8.15 4.32 -3.77
CA CYS A 194 7.28 5.15 -2.94
C CYS A 194 6.83 6.44 -3.67
N LEU A 195 7.77 7.15 -4.31
CA LEU A 195 7.46 8.37 -5.04
C LEU A 195 6.64 8.10 -6.30
N THR A 196 6.91 6.99 -7.00
CA THR A 196 6.10 6.57 -8.15
C THR A 196 4.66 6.31 -7.73
N GLU A 197 4.42 5.59 -6.64
CA GLU A 197 3.08 5.32 -6.10
C GLU A 197 2.36 6.62 -5.72
N GLN A 198 3.03 7.54 -5.01
CA GLN A 198 2.46 8.84 -4.65
C GLN A 198 2.07 9.71 -5.85
N THR A 199 2.67 9.49 -7.02
CA THR A 199 2.32 10.23 -8.24
C THR A 199 1.15 9.62 -9.01
N GLN A 200 0.68 8.43 -8.63
CA GLN A 200 -0.43 7.72 -9.28
C GLN A 200 -1.75 7.82 -8.49
N THR A 201 -1.69 8.25 -7.25
CA THR A 201 -2.86 8.52 -6.41
C THR A 201 -3.30 9.97 -6.52
#